data_b726bf6a8f7b798507cfaf114fd2c5c8
#
_entry.id   b726bf6a8f7b798507cfaf114fd2c5c8
#
_cell.length_a   1.000
_cell.length_b   1.000
_cell.length_c   1.000
_cell.angle_alpha   90.00
_cell.angle_beta   90.00
_cell.angle_gamma   90.00
#
_symmetry.space_group_name_H-M   'P 1'
#
loop_
_entity.id
_entity.type
_entity.pdbx_description
1 polymer ?
#
loop_
_entity_poly.entity_id
_entity_poly.type
_entity_poly.pdbx_seq_one_letter_code
_entity_poly.pdbx_strand_id
1 'polypeptide(L)'
;MFNIQQITINGLKRTHSYVILRELPFSSGQFVTQKQIEQGVQNLKNLHIFSAVQHHLNPLTTGYELIIDIGEKWTTIPVFTLFSGGETYHFITGAYDPNVFGRYIEMGVQYENYNQTHSGWFWFYNPRYRNKRVRTGFDVLSLRRTRALYTTTGYREARYVRHQKQLSIFIDKEFTPSFLYGGSLQTSYFDIEDMSISKIELSQIEPNISPQTNSKTFALSQYVRFGKLNYDIYLVKDWNLQFNFTRLQSQVNTNHGFNRFVAEAKYFSRVGQHINIGARIRTGATSSDKLQDLFFIGGLSQLRGYFDGQFRGKYYWHTNIETRITTIKHSWFVIQSILFFDSAQIAFSASQLGADGELFSSYGFGFRLISPKIYRFNGRIDFAHANSPSQSNAISFGAQQFF
;
A
#
# COMPACT_ATOMS: atom_id res chain seq x y z
N MET A 1 -9.97 -36.38 10.95
CA MET A 1 -8.52 -36.05 11.11
C MET A 1 -7.74 -36.95 10.20
N PHE A 2 -6.73 -36.43 9.52
CA PHE A 2 -5.86 -37.16 8.61
C PHE A 2 -4.47 -37.29 9.25
N ASN A 3 -3.93 -38.49 9.30
CA ASN A 3 -2.55 -38.71 9.74
C ASN A 3 -1.62 -38.42 8.53
N ILE A 4 -0.98 -37.27 8.47
CA ILE A 4 -0.13 -36.85 7.35
C ILE A 4 1.27 -37.41 7.55
N GLN A 5 1.58 -38.52 6.88
CA GLN A 5 2.89 -39.16 6.96
C GLN A 5 3.95 -38.44 6.12
N GLN A 6 3.53 -37.93 4.96
CA GLN A 6 4.42 -37.30 3.99
C GLN A 6 3.78 -36.06 3.38
N ILE A 7 4.60 -35.05 3.08
CA ILE A 7 4.21 -33.86 2.33
C ILE A 7 5.07 -33.78 1.08
N THR A 8 4.43 -33.89 -0.08
CA THR A 8 5.08 -33.79 -1.40
C THR A 8 4.69 -32.47 -2.06
N ILE A 9 5.67 -31.76 -2.61
CA ILE A 9 5.47 -30.46 -3.25
C ILE A 9 5.89 -30.58 -4.71
N ASN A 10 4.96 -30.32 -5.61
CA ASN A 10 5.19 -30.35 -7.05
C ASN A 10 5.17 -28.95 -7.66
N GLY A 11 5.82 -28.78 -8.80
CA GLY A 11 5.74 -27.58 -9.64
C GLY A 11 6.62 -26.41 -9.20
N LEU A 12 7.50 -26.59 -8.19
CA LEU A 12 8.51 -25.59 -7.84
C LEU A 12 9.59 -25.53 -8.92
N LYS A 13 9.95 -24.31 -9.31
CA LYS A 13 11.01 -24.02 -10.30
C LYS A 13 12.14 -23.20 -9.67
N ARG A 14 11.80 -22.22 -8.87
CA ARG A 14 12.70 -21.24 -8.28
C ARG A 14 12.58 -21.21 -6.76
N THR A 15 11.36 -21.31 -6.24
CA THR A 15 11.10 -21.22 -4.81
C THR A 15 11.59 -22.47 -4.08
N HIS A 16 12.31 -22.29 -2.98
CA HIS A 16 12.75 -23.42 -2.15
C HIS A 16 11.57 -24.05 -1.41
N SER A 17 11.57 -25.39 -1.27
CA SER A 17 10.50 -26.15 -0.60
C SER A 17 10.24 -25.71 0.84
N TYR A 18 11.27 -25.30 1.58
CA TYR A 18 11.09 -24.80 2.96
C TYR A 18 10.21 -23.54 3.04
N VAL A 19 10.10 -22.75 1.96
CA VAL A 19 9.20 -21.59 1.89
C VAL A 19 7.74 -22.04 1.97
N ILE A 20 7.43 -23.18 1.38
CA ILE A 20 6.10 -23.79 1.43
C ILE A 20 5.86 -24.40 2.83
N LEU A 21 6.78 -25.22 3.27
CA LEU A 21 6.65 -25.98 4.53
C LEU A 21 6.46 -25.07 5.75
N ARG A 22 7.17 -23.96 5.85
CA ARG A 22 7.04 -23.00 6.97
C ARG A 22 5.72 -22.26 7.05
N GLU A 23 4.93 -22.22 5.96
CA GLU A 23 3.60 -21.59 5.94
C GLU A 23 2.49 -22.56 6.35
N LEU A 24 2.76 -23.86 6.38
CA LEU A 24 1.82 -24.85 6.87
C LEU A 24 1.74 -24.78 8.41
N PRO A 25 0.52 -24.88 8.99
CA PRO A 25 0.35 -24.90 10.45
C PRO A 25 0.63 -26.26 11.09
N PHE A 26 1.21 -27.21 10.34
CA PHE A 26 1.51 -28.58 10.75
C PHE A 26 2.76 -29.09 10.00
N SER A 27 3.28 -30.22 10.46
CA SER A 27 4.41 -30.95 9.87
C SER A 27 4.01 -32.39 9.54
N SER A 28 4.84 -33.12 8.78
CA SER A 28 4.69 -34.56 8.58
C SER A 28 4.73 -35.31 9.94
N GLY A 29 4.02 -36.41 10.01
CA GLY A 29 3.87 -37.22 11.23
C GLY A 29 2.77 -36.73 12.18
N GLN A 30 1.97 -35.72 11.80
CA GLN A 30 0.91 -35.14 12.65
C GLN A 30 -0.48 -35.51 12.18
N PHE A 31 -1.42 -35.58 13.13
CA PHE A 31 -2.86 -35.63 12.84
C PHE A 31 -3.38 -34.22 12.53
N VAL A 32 -3.96 -34.06 11.35
CA VAL A 32 -4.35 -32.77 10.79
C VAL A 32 -5.83 -32.75 10.43
N THR A 33 -6.51 -31.67 10.73
CA THR A 33 -7.90 -31.45 10.33
C THR A 33 -7.95 -30.84 8.90
N GLN A 34 -9.07 -31.04 8.20
CA GLN A 34 -9.33 -30.41 6.91
C GLN A 34 -9.13 -28.88 6.99
N LYS A 35 -9.61 -28.26 8.05
CA LYS A 35 -9.46 -26.81 8.29
C LYS A 35 -8.00 -26.35 8.36
N GLN A 36 -7.11 -27.17 8.96
CA GLN A 36 -5.68 -26.85 9.03
C GLN A 36 -5.03 -26.94 7.63
N ILE A 37 -5.42 -27.92 6.80
CA ILE A 37 -4.93 -28.04 5.42
C ILE A 37 -5.37 -26.82 4.61
N GLU A 38 -6.65 -26.46 4.67
CA GLU A 38 -7.20 -25.28 3.99
C GLU A 38 -6.52 -23.98 4.46
N GLN A 39 -6.22 -23.86 5.77
CA GLN A 39 -5.47 -22.74 6.31
C GLN A 39 -4.05 -22.68 5.75
N GLY A 40 -3.37 -23.81 5.61
CA GLY A 40 -2.05 -23.89 4.99
C GLY A 40 -2.09 -23.43 3.53
N VAL A 41 -3.04 -23.94 2.76
CA VAL A 41 -3.26 -23.52 1.35
C VAL A 41 -3.56 -22.03 1.25
N GLN A 42 -4.40 -21.49 2.13
CA GLN A 42 -4.69 -20.06 2.16
C GLN A 42 -3.45 -19.21 2.52
N ASN A 43 -2.62 -19.69 3.46
CA ASN A 43 -1.36 -19.02 3.77
C ASN A 43 -0.43 -18.94 2.54
N LEU A 44 -0.34 -20.02 1.77
CA LEU A 44 0.45 -20.05 0.53
C LEU A 44 -0.11 -19.09 -0.53
N LYS A 45 -1.43 -19.04 -0.74
CA LYS A 45 -2.08 -18.07 -1.63
C LYS A 45 -1.78 -16.62 -1.21
N ASN A 46 -1.72 -16.35 0.09
CA ASN A 46 -1.43 -15.02 0.64
C ASN A 46 0.03 -14.57 0.47
N LEU A 47 0.95 -15.45 0.04
CA LEU A 47 2.31 -15.05 -0.35
C LEU A 47 2.33 -14.28 -1.67
N HIS A 48 1.30 -14.40 -2.50
CA HIS A 48 1.14 -13.77 -3.82
C HIS A 48 2.15 -14.19 -4.89
N ILE A 49 3.16 -15.00 -4.56
CA ILE A 49 4.17 -15.48 -5.52
C ILE A 49 3.72 -16.72 -6.31
N PHE A 50 2.54 -17.25 -6.03
CA PHE A 50 1.97 -18.41 -6.70
C PHE A 50 0.75 -18.03 -7.54
N SER A 51 0.69 -18.58 -8.76
CA SER A 51 -0.43 -18.45 -9.70
C SER A 51 -1.51 -19.50 -9.46
N ALA A 52 -1.12 -20.62 -8.87
CA ALA A 52 -2.00 -21.70 -8.48
C ALA A 52 -1.46 -22.37 -7.20
N VAL A 53 -2.35 -22.76 -6.31
CA VAL A 53 -2.07 -23.63 -5.16
C VAL A 53 -3.24 -24.59 -5.04
N GLN A 54 -2.99 -25.85 -5.34
CA GLN A 54 -3.96 -26.94 -5.24
C GLN A 54 -3.42 -28.00 -4.29
N HIS A 55 -4.28 -28.81 -3.73
CA HIS A 55 -3.88 -29.92 -2.87
C HIS A 55 -4.80 -31.11 -3.03
N HIS A 56 -4.25 -32.28 -2.79
CA HIS A 56 -5.01 -33.53 -2.68
C HIS A 56 -4.34 -34.49 -1.71
N LEU A 57 -5.11 -35.41 -1.17
CA LEU A 57 -4.66 -36.42 -0.24
C LEU A 57 -4.62 -37.78 -0.94
N ASN A 58 -3.47 -38.43 -0.91
CA ASN A 58 -3.30 -39.83 -1.33
C ASN A 58 -3.30 -40.73 -0.12
N PRO A 59 -4.14 -41.79 -0.06
CA PRO A 59 -4.07 -42.78 1.00
C PRO A 59 -2.77 -43.58 0.91
N LEU A 60 -2.12 -43.76 2.04
CA LEU A 60 -0.99 -44.65 2.25
C LEU A 60 -1.40 -45.81 3.14
N THR A 61 -0.57 -46.83 3.28
CA THR A 61 -0.84 -47.99 4.15
C THR A 61 -1.09 -47.58 5.62
N THR A 62 -0.44 -46.51 6.11
CA THR A 62 -0.50 -46.06 7.52
C THR A 62 -0.91 -44.58 7.67
N GLY A 63 -1.64 -44.01 6.72
CA GLY A 63 -2.07 -42.61 6.79
C GLY A 63 -2.26 -42.00 5.42
N TYR A 64 -1.85 -40.75 5.27
CA TYR A 64 -2.02 -39.99 4.03
C TYR A 64 -0.76 -39.26 3.64
N GLU A 65 -0.51 -39.19 2.32
CA GLU A 65 0.40 -38.21 1.73
C GLU A 65 -0.39 -36.96 1.33
N LEU A 66 0.06 -35.80 1.78
CA LEU A 66 -0.47 -34.52 1.30
C LEU A 66 0.38 -34.05 0.11
N ILE A 67 -0.22 -33.98 -1.04
CA ILE A 67 0.41 -33.45 -2.25
C ILE A 67 -0.07 -32.02 -2.45
N ILE A 68 0.89 -31.10 -2.63
CA ILE A 68 0.65 -29.68 -2.89
C ILE A 68 1.22 -29.32 -4.26
N ASP A 69 0.33 -28.99 -5.20
CA ASP A 69 0.70 -28.60 -6.55
C ASP A 69 0.78 -27.08 -6.64
N ILE A 70 1.95 -26.57 -7.02
CA ILE A 70 2.28 -25.15 -7.05
C ILE A 70 2.50 -24.69 -8.49
N GLY A 71 1.82 -23.62 -8.88
CA GLY A 71 2.17 -22.83 -10.05
C GLY A 71 2.88 -21.55 -9.59
N GLU A 72 4.13 -21.36 -9.98
CA GLU A 72 4.87 -20.13 -9.65
C GLU A 72 4.50 -18.97 -10.58
N LYS A 73 4.54 -17.74 -10.05
CA LYS A 73 4.47 -16.52 -10.84
C LYS A 73 5.86 -16.05 -11.26
N TRP A 74 5.92 -15.25 -12.28
CA TRP A 74 7.07 -14.41 -12.54
C TRP A 74 7.15 -13.33 -11.45
N THR A 75 8.25 -13.29 -10.69
CA THR A 75 8.40 -12.42 -9.52
C THR A 75 9.38 -11.27 -9.72
N THR A 76 10.36 -11.40 -10.61
CA THR A 76 11.28 -10.29 -10.92
C THR A 76 10.55 -9.28 -11.81
N ILE A 77 10.16 -8.16 -11.26
CA ILE A 77 9.33 -7.15 -11.92
C ILE A 77 10.22 -5.96 -12.32
N PRO A 78 10.46 -5.76 -13.61
CA PRO A 78 11.04 -4.51 -14.08
C PRO A 78 10.02 -3.38 -13.88
N VAL A 79 10.49 -2.26 -13.37
CA VAL A 79 9.72 -1.03 -13.27
C VAL A 79 10.21 -0.11 -14.38
N PHE A 80 9.29 0.28 -15.23
CA PHE A 80 9.53 1.26 -16.26
C PHE A 80 8.27 2.10 -16.45
N THR A 81 8.39 3.40 -16.24
CA THR A 81 7.29 4.33 -16.47
C THR A 81 7.84 5.58 -17.11
N LEU A 82 7.23 5.99 -18.18
CA LEU A 82 7.49 7.26 -18.81
C LEU A 82 6.17 8.03 -18.92
N PHE A 83 6.16 9.23 -18.41
CA PHE A 83 5.06 10.15 -18.49
C PHE A 83 5.58 11.50 -18.96
N SER A 84 4.90 12.11 -19.93
CA SER A 84 5.22 13.46 -20.40
C SER A 84 3.93 14.17 -20.79
N GLY A 85 3.76 15.40 -20.33
CA GLY A 85 2.60 16.23 -20.64
C GLY A 85 2.47 17.39 -19.66
N GLY A 86 1.86 18.51 -20.09
CA GLY A 86 1.60 19.65 -19.23
C GLY A 86 2.84 20.18 -18.51
N GLU A 87 3.95 20.37 -19.23
CA GLU A 87 5.24 20.82 -18.68
C GLU A 87 5.89 19.84 -17.69
N THR A 88 5.41 18.59 -17.64
CA THR A 88 5.94 17.57 -16.74
C THR A 88 6.60 16.45 -17.55
N TYR A 89 7.82 16.11 -17.17
CA TYR A 89 8.52 14.91 -17.58
C TYR A 89 8.78 14.03 -16.36
N HIS A 90 8.34 12.79 -16.40
CA HIS A 90 8.50 11.84 -15.31
C HIS A 90 8.93 10.48 -15.84
N PHE A 91 10.13 10.07 -15.48
CA PHE A 91 10.70 8.79 -15.82
C PHE A 91 11.03 8.01 -14.55
N ILE A 92 10.54 6.78 -14.49
CA ILE A 92 10.87 5.83 -13.41
C ILE A 92 11.48 4.59 -14.05
N THR A 93 12.59 4.12 -13.50
CA THR A 93 13.15 2.81 -13.85
C THR A 93 13.64 2.11 -12.61
N GLY A 94 13.63 0.78 -12.66
CA GLY A 94 14.07 -0.04 -11.54
C GLY A 94 13.70 -1.48 -11.71
N ALA A 95 13.89 -2.25 -10.65
CA ALA A 95 13.41 -3.62 -10.56
C ALA A 95 13.17 -3.99 -9.10
N TYR A 96 12.23 -4.89 -8.87
CA TYR A 96 12.07 -5.54 -7.58
C TYR A 96 11.68 -7.00 -7.74
N ASP A 97 12.01 -7.79 -6.72
CA ASP A 97 11.65 -9.19 -6.66
C ASP A 97 11.26 -9.56 -5.22
N PRO A 98 10.01 -9.99 -4.97
CA PRO A 98 9.55 -10.48 -3.66
C PRO A 98 10.02 -11.90 -3.34
N ASN A 99 10.77 -12.54 -4.23
CA ASN A 99 11.25 -13.91 -4.05
C ASN A 99 12.72 -14.08 -4.48
N VAL A 100 13.56 -13.12 -4.03
CA VAL A 100 15.00 -13.14 -4.35
C VAL A 100 15.60 -14.48 -3.94
N PHE A 101 16.34 -15.09 -4.87
CA PHE A 101 16.94 -16.41 -4.74
C PHE A 101 15.95 -17.52 -4.33
N GLY A 102 14.64 -17.37 -4.60
CA GLY A 102 13.64 -18.36 -4.20
C GLY A 102 13.37 -18.48 -2.70
N ARG A 103 13.79 -17.49 -1.91
CA ARG A 103 13.73 -17.51 -0.43
C ARG A 103 12.56 -16.74 0.16
N TYR A 104 11.69 -16.17 -0.69
CA TYR A 104 10.63 -15.24 -0.28
C TYR A 104 11.20 -14.07 0.54
N ILE A 105 12.26 -13.48 0.01
CA ILE A 105 12.86 -12.22 0.46
C ILE A 105 12.57 -11.20 -0.63
N GLU A 106 12.11 -10.02 -0.27
CA GLU A 106 11.87 -8.93 -1.20
C GLU A 106 13.05 -7.96 -1.21
N MET A 107 13.52 -7.65 -2.40
CA MET A 107 14.47 -6.56 -2.64
C MET A 107 14.03 -5.75 -3.85
N GLY A 108 14.31 -4.46 -3.80
CA GLY A 108 14.05 -3.61 -4.94
C GLY A 108 14.91 -2.36 -4.93
N VAL A 109 15.09 -1.83 -6.13
CA VAL A 109 15.75 -0.56 -6.38
C VAL A 109 14.94 0.21 -7.42
N GLN A 110 14.79 1.50 -7.19
CA GLN A 110 14.08 2.39 -8.10
C GLN A 110 14.84 3.71 -8.23
N TYR A 111 14.95 4.18 -9.45
CA TYR A 111 15.38 5.51 -9.80
C TYR A 111 14.22 6.27 -10.44
N GLU A 112 14.11 7.54 -10.12
CA GLU A 112 13.10 8.44 -10.64
C GLU A 112 13.73 9.74 -11.08
N ASN A 113 13.37 10.21 -12.27
CA ASN A 113 13.64 11.56 -12.75
C ASN A 113 12.29 12.27 -12.94
N TYR A 114 12.08 13.34 -12.21
CA TYR A 114 10.90 14.18 -12.27
C TYR A 114 11.30 15.61 -12.54
N ASN A 115 11.06 16.12 -13.77
CA ASN A 115 11.45 17.48 -14.17
C ASN A 115 12.89 17.83 -13.74
N GLN A 116 13.86 17.00 -14.13
CA GLN A 116 15.29 17.13 -13.80
C GLN A 116 15.62 16.95 -12.30
N THR A 117 14.67 16.62 -11.46
CA THR A 117 14.95 16.22 -10.09
C THR A 117 15.12 14.69 -10.00
N HIS A 118 16.16 14.26 -9.31
CA HIS A 118 16.57 12.86 -9.25
C HIS A 118 16.24 12.27 -7.88
N SER A 119 15.57 11.12 -7.87
CA SER A 119 15.22 10.38 -6.67
C SER A 119 15.67 8.93 -6.78
N GLY A 120 16.00 8.33 -5.65
CA GLY A 120 16.35 6.91 -5.59
C GLY A 120 15.78 6.26 -4.35
N TRP A 121 15.37 5.01 -4.48
CA TRP A 121 14.85 4.20 -3.41
C TRP A 121 15.41 2.79 -3.50
N PHE A 122 15.90 2.26 -2.36
CA PHE A 122 16.31 0.87 -2.18
C PHE A 122 15.61 0.30 -0.96
N TRP A 123 15.14 -0.94 -1.05
CA TRP A 123 14.53 -1.64 0.07
C TRP A 123 14.91 -3.11 0.10
N PHE A 124 14.93 -3.64 1.32
CA PHE A 124 15.13 -5.05 1.62
C PHE A 124 14.13 -5.47 2.70
N TYR A 125 13.34 -6.50 2.42
CA TYR A 125 12.34 -7.03 3.35
C TYR A 125 12.47 -8.54 3.46
N ASN A 126 12.62 -9.05 4.67
CA ASN A 126 12.57 -10.48 4.96
C ASN A 126 11.27 -10.79 5.71
N PRO A 127 10.22 -11.30 5.04
CA PRO A 127 8.91 -11.56 5.66
C PRO A 127 8.90 -12.72 6.66
N ARG A 128 9.96 -13.52 6.71
CA ARG A 128 10.05 -14.73 7.56
C ARG A 128 11.45 -14.88 8.13
N TYR A 129 11.87 -13.90 8.93
CA TYR A 129 13.20 -13.93 9.55
C TYR A 129 13.38 -15.20 10.38
N ARG A 130 14.47 -15.96 10.13
CA ARG A 130 14.75 -17.26 10.73
C ARG A 130 13.58 -18.27 10.63
N ASN A 131 12.86 -18.27 9.51
CA ASN A 131 11.67 -19.09 9.25
C ASN A 131 10.52 -18.89 10.25
N LYS A 132 10.55 -17.83 11.03
CA LYS A 132 9.47 -17.45 11.95
C LYS A 132 8.55 -16.43 11.31
N ARG A 133 7.38 -16.22 11.88
CA ARG A 133 6.42 -15.18 11.49
C ARG A 133 6.87 -13.79 12.00
N VAL A 134 8.14 -13.49 11.76
CA VAL A 134 8.77 -12.20 12.06
C VAL A 134 9.24 -11.59 10.77
N ARG A 135 8.74 -10.40 10.45
CA ARG A 135 9.17 -9.61 9.30
C ARG A 135 10.18 -8.57 9.78
N THR A 136 11.27 -8.45 9.05
CA THR A 136 12.29 -7.42 9.27
C THR A 136 12.65 -6.78 7.94
N GLY A 137 13.15 -5.56 7.98
CA GLY A 137 13.64 -4.93 6.78
C GLY A 137 14.15 -3.53 7.04
N PHE A 138 14.67 -2.96 5.97
CA PHE A 138 15.09 -1.57 5.94
C PHE A 138 14.84 -0.97 4.55
N ASP A 139 14.73 0.35 4.51
CA ASP A 139 14.69 1.11 3.28
C ASP A 139 15.55 2.37 3.37
N VAL A 140 16.11 2.75 2.23
CA VAL A 140 16.87 3.98 2.04
C VAL A 140 16.22 4.75 0.90
N LEU A 141 15.84 6.00 1.17
CA LEU A 141 15.17 6.88 0.23
C LEU A 141 15.94 8.20 0.10
N SER A 142 16.18 8.61 -1.14
CA SER A 142 16.53 9.98 -1.48
C SER A 142 15.49 10.50 -2.47
N LEU A 143 14.59 11.33 -1.98
CA LEU A 143 13.44 11.86 -2.73
C LEU A 143 13.64 13.33 -2.99
N ARG A 144 13.53 13.75 -4.25
CA ARG A 144 13.47 15.15 -4.65
C ARG A 144 12.27 15.34 -5.56
N ARG A 145 11.24 16.03 -5.08
CA ARG A 145 9.98 16.21 -5.81
C ARG A 145 9.41 17.60 -5.65
N THR A 146 8.87 18.10 -6.74
CA THR A 146 8.01 19.29 -6.72
C THR A 146 6.66 18.93 -6.11
N ARG A 147 6.21 19.72 -5.15
CA ARG A 147 4.89 19.67 -4.55
C ARG A 147 4.12 20.93 -4.88
N ALA A 148 2.93 20.77 -5.42
CA ALA A 148 1.99 21.88 -5.63
C ALA A 148 1.11 22.07 -4.39
N LEU A 149 0.81 23.33 -4.08
CA LEU A 149 -0.20 23.72 -3.11
C LEU A 149 -1.39 24.28 -3.87
N TYR A 150 -2.59 23.86 -3.49
CA TYR A 150 -3.83 24.24 -4.16
C TYR A 150 -4.78 24.91 -3.17
N THR A 151 -5.64 25.79 -3.70
CA THR A 151 -6.89 26.18 -3.03
C THR A 151 -7.82 24.98 -2.93
N THR A 152 -8.86 25.07 -2.11
CA THR A 152 -9.93 24.07 -2.07
C THR A 152 -10.61 23.87 -3.43
N THR A 153 -10.72 24.93 -4.23
CA THR A 153 -11.29 24.89 -5.58
C THR A 153 -10.35 24.29 -6.64
N GLY A 154 -9.11 23.92 -6.27
CA GLY A 154 -8.15 23.29 -7.19
C GLY A 154 -7.27 24.27 -7.98
N TYR A 155 -7.33 25.58 -7.67
CA TYR A 155 -6.38 26.54 -8.24
C TYR A 155 -5.01 26.38 -7.59
N ARG A 156 -3.93 26.29 -8.40
CA ARG A 156 -2.55 26.15 -7.91
C ARG A 156 -2.02 27.49 -7.40
N GLU A 157 -1.78 27.60 -6.11
CA GLU A 157 -1.30 28.82 -5.44
C GLU A 157 0.22 28.91 -5.41
N ALA A 158 0.87 27.78 -5.12
CA ALA A 158 2.31 27.73 -4.98
C ALA A 158 2.87 26.36 -5.36
N ARG A 159 4.19 26.29 -5.48
CA ARG A 159 4.93 25.03 -5.59
C ARG A 159 6.23 25.15 -4.79
N TYR A 160 6.70 24.01 -4.27
CA TYR A 160 8.00 23.92 -3.65
C TYR A 160 8.70 22.61 -4.01
N VAL A 161 10.02 22.61 -4.02
CA VAL A 161 10.83 21.40 -4.22
C VAL A 161 11.18 20.83 -2.86
N ARG A 162 10.66 19.65 -2.58
CA ARG A 162 10.95 18.89 -1.37
C ARG A 162 12.13 17.97 -1.62
N HIS A 163 13.17 18.09 -0.81
CA HIS A 163 14.24 17.13 -0.73
C HIS A 163 14.15 16.35 0.59
N GLN A 164 14.15 15.02 0.53
CA GLN A 164 14.09 14.16 1.70
C GLN A 164 15.08 13.01 1.55
N LYS A 165 15.94 12.83 2.52
CA LYS A 165 16.77 11.63 2.67
C LYS A 165 16.29 10.87 3.90
N GLN A 166 16.13 9.56 3.79
CA GLN A 166 15.52 8.75 4.84
C GLN A 166 16.20 7.39 4.91
N LEU A 167 16.40 6.92 6.12
CA LEU A 167 16.71 5.53 6.45
C LEU A 167 15.65 5.04 7.43
N SER A 168 15.03 3.92 7.13
CA SER A 168 14.07 3.26 8.02
C SER A 168 14.49 1.82 8.26
N ILE A 169 14.31 1.35 9.48
CA ILE A 169 14.42 -0.07 9.85
C ILE A 169 13.14 -0.48 10.57
N PHE A 170 12.67 -1.68 10.34
CA PHE A 170 11.46 -2.15 11.00
C PHE A 170 11.54 -3.62 11.41
N ILE A 171 10.76 -3.97 12.42
CA ILE A 171 10.49 -5.32 12.85
C ILE A 171 9.01 -5.44 13.22
N ASP A 172 8.38 -6.52 12.77
CA ASP A 172 7.04 -6.90 13.23
C ASP A 172 6.93 -8.41 13.41
N LYS A 173 5.97 -8.81 14.23
CA LYS A 173 5.65 -10.20 14.50
C LYS A 173 4.16 -10.46 14.31
N GLU A 174 3.87 -11.47 13.53
CA GLU A 174 2.54 -12.06 13.41
C GLU A 174 2.37 -13.10 14.54
N PHE A 175 1.67 -12.72 15.62
CA PHE A 175 1.42 -13.61 16.77
C PHE A 175 0.37 -14.67 16.43
N THR A 176 -0.65 -14.24 15.69
CA THR A 176 -1.66 -15.11 15.09
C THR A 176 -1.89 -14.67 13.64
N PRO A 177 -2.53 -15.46 12.78
CA PRO A 177 -2.90 -15.01 11.43
C PRO A 177 -3.66 -13.69 11.40
N SER A 178 -4.40 -13.38 12.46
CA SER A 178 -5.25 -12.18 12.58
C SER A 178 -4.68 -11.10 13.49
N PHE A 179 -3.51 -11.29 14.10
CA PHE A 179 -2.90 -10.29 14.98
C PHE A 179 -1.42 -10.11 14.70
N LEU A 180 -1.04 -8.89 14.35
CA LEU A 180 0.33 -8.48 14.11
C LEU A 180 0.63 -7.20 14.89
N TYR A 181 1.79 -7.15 15.52
CA TYR A 181 2.34 -5.96 16.16
C TYR A 181 3.78 -5.73 15.70
N GLY A 182 4.13 -4.47 15.51
CA GLY A 182 5.46 -4.11 15.09
C GLY A 182 5.80 -2.65 15.33
N GLY A 183 7.05 -2.32 15.00
CA GLY A 183 7.56 -0.96 15.09
C GLY A 183 8.66 -0.69 14.09
N SER A 184 8.95 0.59 13.90
CA SER A 184 10.05 1.05 13.07
C SER A 184 10.75 2.25 13.69
N LEU A 185 12.04 2.33 13.39
CA LEU A 185 12.87 3.48 13.65
C LEU A 185 13.20 4.13 12.31
N GLN A 186 13.06 5.43 12.22
CA GLN A 186 13.35 6.20 11.03
C GLN A 186 14.18 7.42 11.39
N THR A 187 15.21 7.67 10.61
CA THR A 187 15.89 8.97 10.60
C THR A 187 15.68 9.61 9.24
N SER A 188 15.37 10.88 9.22
CA SER A 188 15.21 11.61 7.97
C SER A 188 15.78 13.01 8.05
N TYR A 189 16.32 13.43 6.93
CA TYR A 189 16.67 14.81 6.63
C TYR A 189 15.65 15.35 5.62
N PHE A 190 15.12 16.51 5.88
CA PHE A 190 14.16 17.18 5.04
C PHE A 190 14.60 18.61 4.77
N ASP A 191 14.50 19.03 3.52
CA ASP A 191 14.81 20.38 3.07
C ASP A 191 13.80 20.85 2.01
N ILE A 192 13.55 22.17 2.00
CA ILE A 192 12.82 22.85 0.92
C ILE A 192 13.84 23.69 0.17
N GLU A 193 14.13 23.30 -1.07
CA GLU A 193 15.21 23.90 -1.87
C GLU A 193 14.73 25.07 -2.74
N ASP A 194 13.48 25.02 -3.19
CA ASP A 194 12.93 26.07 -4.07
C ASP A 194 11.45 26.27 -3.75
N MET A 195 11.03 27.51 -3.73
CA MET A 195 9.67 27.89 -3.45
C MET A 195 9.25 29.03 -4.37
N SER A 196 8.49 28.70 -5.39
CA SER A 196 7.90 29.70 -6.26
C SER A 196 6.45 29.93 -5.86
N ILE A 197 6.15 31.19 -5.52
CA ILE A 197 4.81 31.65 -5.12
C ILE A 197 4.27 32.47 -6.27
N SER A 198 3.04 32.18 -6.69
CA SER A 198 2.32 32.99 -7.68
C SER A 198 1.68 34.19 -6.98
N LYS A 199 2.38 35.32 -6.93
CA LYS A 199 1.89 36.66 -6.51
C LYS A 199 1.19 36.80 -5.13
N ILE A 200 0.99 35.72 -4.38
CA ILE A 200 0.39 35.73 -3.06
C ILE A 200 1.45 35.23 -2.07
N GLU A 201 1.74 36.00 -1.03
CA GLU A 201 2.68 35.56 0.01
C GLU A 201 2.12 34.35 0.75
N LEU A 202 3.00 33.39 1.11
CA LEU A 202 2.60 32.19 1.85
C LEU A 202 1.86 32.49 3.17
N SER A 203 2.18 33.64 3.77
CA SER A 203 1.50 34.16 4.94
C SER A 203 0.02 34.50 4.69
N GLN A 204 -0.39 34.75 3.44
CA GLN A 204 -1.77 35.01 3.06
C GLN A 204 -2.54 33.70 2.75
N ILE A 205 -1.83 32.65 2.35
CA ILE A 205 -2.44 31.34 2.06
C ILE A 205 -2.89 30.67 3.38
N GLU A 206 -2.07 30.71 4.41
CA GLU A 206 -2.38 30.26 5.77
C GLU A 206 -1.34 30.85 6.75
N PRO A 207 -1.71 31.83 7.58
CA PRO A 207 -0.77 32.64 8.39
C PRO A 207 0.08 31.85 9.40
N ASN A 208 -0.25 30.60 9.69
CA ASN A 208 0.44 29.77 10.68
C ASN A 208 1.33 28.68 10.06
N ILE A 209 1.42 28.58 8.73
CA ILE A 209 2.19 27.52 8.08
C ILE A 209 3.53 28.08 7.61
N SER A 210 4.54 27.97 8.46
CA SER A 210 5.92 28.24 8.07
C SER A 210 6.59 26.98 7.54
N PRO A 211 7.05 26.94 6.29
CA PRO A 211 7.90 25.86 5.82
C PRO A 211 9.23 25.91 6.58
N GLN A 212 9.60 24.81 7.19
CA GLN A 212 10.92 24.69 7.79
C GLN A 212 11.92 24.32 6.71
N THR A 213 12.88 25.18 6.43
CA THR A 213 13.86 25.02 5.37
C THR A 213 14.79 23.83 5.59
N ASN A 214 15.10 23.49 6.84
CA ASN A 214 15.96 22.36 7.17
C ASN A 214 15.47 21.65 8.41
N SER A 215 15.23 20.35 8.34
CA SER A 215 14.95 19.55 9.53
C SER A 215 15.60 18.17 9.48
N LYS A 216 16.21 17.77 10.60
CA LYS A 216 16.59 16.39 10.87
C LYS A 216 15.61 15.84 11.88
N THR A 217 15.00 14.71 11.57
CA THR A 217 14.01 14.10 12.45
C THR A 217 14.38 12.65 12.74
N PHE A 218 14.07 12.23 13.95
CA PHE A 218 14.03 10.84 14.35
C PHE A 218 12.57 10.47 14.65
N ALA A 219 12.11 9.36 14.12
CA ALA A 219 10.77 8.87 14.33
C ALA A 219 10.77 7.45 14.89
N LEU A 220 9.97 7.25 15.93
CA LEU A 220 9.60 5.93 16.45
C LEU A 220 8.15 5.68 16.07
N SER A 221 7.92 4.65 15.28
CA SER A 221 6.56 4.23 14.92
C SER A 221 6.24 2.89 15.56
N GLN A 222 4.99 2.74 15.97
CA GLN A 222 4.39 1.49 16.41
C GLN A 222 3.13 1.26 15.61
N TYR A 223 2.87 0.01 15.24
CA TYR A 223 1.65 -0.35 14.54
C TYR A 223 1.13 -1.70 14.99
N VAL A 224 -0.18 -1.80 14.95
CA VAL A 224 -0.92 -3.02 15.25
C VAL A 224 -1.92 -3.28 14.14
N ARG A 225 -2.06 -4.53 13.74
CA ARG A 225 -3.06 -4.98 12.78
C ARG A 225 -3.90 -6.10 13.36
N PHE A 226 -5.20 -5.94 13.29
CA PHE A 226 -6.21 -6.96 13.56
C PHE A 226 -6.86 -7.41 12.24
N GLY A 227 -7.23 -8.69 12.15
CA GLY A 227 -7.75 -9.28 10.94
C GLY A 227 -6.69 -9.51 9.87
N LYS A 228 -7.08 -10.14 8.78
CA LYS A 228 -6.23 -10.45 7.64
C LYS A 228 -7.04 -10.58 6.38
N LEU A 229 -6.65 -9.86 5.34
CA LEU A 229 -7.23 -10.04 4.02
C LEU A 229 -6.71 -11.35 3.41
N ASN A 230 -7.62 -12.12 2.85
CA ASN A 230 -7.32 -13.35 2.15
C ASN A 230 -7.52 -13.18 0.65
N TYR A 231 -6.53 -13.65 -0.08
CA TYR A 231 -6.46 -13.48 -1.53
C TYR A 231 -6.64 -14.81 -2.26
N ASP A 232 -7.30 -14.73 -3.40
CA ASP A 232 -7.38 -15.80 -4.36
C ASP A 232 -7.10 -15.22 -5.74
N ILE A 233 -5.81 -15.16 -6.08
CA ILE A 233 -5.22 -14.53 -7.27
C ILE A 233 -5.52 -13.02 -7.31
N TYR A 234 -6.73 -12.61 -7.71
CA TYR A 234 -7.16 -11.21 -7.84
C TYR A 234 -8.44 -10.90 -7.04
N LEU A 235 -9.10 -11.90 -6.50
CA LEU A 235 -10.25 -11.72 -5.62
C LEU A 235 -9.80 -11.64 -4.17
N VAL A 236 -10.42 -10.76 -3.41
CA VAL A 236 -10.09 -10.50 -2.01
C VAL A 236 -11.29 -10.76 -1.13
N LYS A 237 -11.09 -11.24 0.08
CA LYS A 237 -12.13 -11.38 1.10
C LYS A 237 -11.59 -11.08 2.48
N ASP A 238 -12.55 -10.94 3.42
CA ASP A 238 -12.29 -10.67 4.83
C ASP A 238 -11.92 -9.21 5.11
N TRP A 239 -11.41 -8.93 6.28
CA TRP A 239 -11.16 -7.59 6.77
C TRP A 239 -9.80 -7.45 7.45
N ASN A 240 -9.31 -6.24 7.52
CA ASN A 240 -8.24 -5.85 8.43
C ASN A 240 -8.49 -4.46 9.00
N LEU A 241 -7.97 -4.24 10.20
CA LEU A 241 -7.95 -2.97 10.90
C LEU A 241 -6.51 -2.72 11.35
N GLN A 242 -5.95 -1.59 10.97
CA GLN A 242 -4.58 -1.22 11.30
C GLN A 242 -4.55 0.15 11.98
N PHE A 243 -3.77 0.25 13.05
CA PHE A 243 -3.46 1.49 13.74
C PHE A 243 -1.96 1.73 13.68
N ASN A 244 -1.58 2.95 13.39
CA ASN A 244 -0.19 3.41 13.40
C ASN A 244 -0.08 4.64 14.29
N PHE A 245 0.85 4.60 15.20
CA PHE A 245 1.24 5.74 16.02
C PHE A 245 2.71 6.04 15.77
N THR A 246 3.04 7.29 15.50
CA THR A 246 4.41 7.74 15.27
C THR A 246 4.71 8.94 16.15
N ARG A 247 5.77 8.85 16.92
CA ARG A 247 6.39 9.97 17.62
C ARG A 247 7.58 10.44 16.79
N LEU A 248 7.57 11.70 16.39
CA LEU A 248 8.67 12.33 15.71
C LEU A 248 9.33 13.34 16.62
N GLN A 249 10.68 13.40 16.58
CA GLN A 249 11.48 14.35 17.32
C GLN A 249 12.44 15.04 16.36
N SER A 250 12.44 16.36 16.34
CA SER A 250 13.43 17.14 15.60
C SER A 250 14.79 17.08 16.31
N GLN A 251 15.86 16.86 15.56
CA GLN A 251 17.23 16.87 16.09
C GLN A 251 17.87 18.27 16.03
N VAL A 252 17.35 19.17 15.21
CA VAL A 252 17.89 20.53 15.03
C VAL A 252 17.30 21.52 16.04
N ASN A 253 16.06 21.26 16.46
CA ASN A 253 15.36 22.07 17.43
C ASN A 253 14.66 21.13 18.40
N THR A 254 15.27 20.85 19.53
CA THR A 254 14.87 19.85 20.51
C THR A 254 13.46 20.05 21.07
N ASN A 255 12.88 21.26 20.93
CA ASN A 255 11.53 21.57 21.40
C ASN A 255 10.43 21.22 20.38
N HIS A 256 10.74 20.67 19.20
CA HIS A 256 9.76 20.29 18.18
C HIS A 256 9.63 18.78 18.03
N GLY A 257 8.92 18.18 18.98
CA GLY A 257 8.40 16.83 18.81
C GLY A 257 6.90 16.88 18.51
N PHE A 258 6.42 16.00 17.63
CA PHE A 258 4.99 15.87 17.34
C PHE A 258 4.57 14.41 17.23
N ASN A 259 3.29 14.18 17.41
CA ASN A 259 2.66 12.87 17.30
C ASN A 259 1.85 12.80 16.02
N ARG A 260 1.86 11.64 15.40
CA ARG A 260 1.04 11.32 14.23
C ARG A 260 0.31 10.01 14.47
N PHE A 261 -0.98 10.01 14.27
CA PHE A 261 -1.84 8.83 14.34
C PHE A 261 -2.50 8.59 12.99
N VAL A 262 -2.57 7.34 12.57
CA VAL A 262 -3.31 6.90 11.38
C VAL A 262 -4.00 5.58 11.69
N ALA A 263 -5.29 5.50 11.40
CA ALA A 263 -6.05 4.24 11.44
C ALA A 263 -6.62 3.95 10.05
N GLU A 264 -6.62 2.68 9.68
CA GLU A 264 -7.20 2.21 8.41
C GLU A 264 -7.96 0.91 8.63
N ALA A 265 -9.20 0.86 8.15
CA ALA A 265 -9.98 -0.37 8.07
C ALA A 265 -10.28 -0.69 6.61
N LYS A 266 -10.16 -1.96 6.25
CA LYS A 266 -10.54 -2.51 4.94
C LYS A 266 -11.46 -3.70 5.14
N TYR A 267 -12.45 -3.80 4.28
CA TYR A 267 -13.37 -4.93 4.20
C TYR A 267 -13.56 -5.34 2.75
N PHE A 268 -13.52 -6.63 2.49
CA PHE A 268 -13.80 -7.18 1.19
C PHE A 268 -14.75 -8.37 1.29
N SER A 269 -15.73 -8.40 0.40
CA SER A 269 -16.67 -9.49 0.23
C SER A 269 -16.71 -9.98 -1.20
N ARG A 270 -16.91 -11.26 -1.39
CA ARG A 270 -17.13 -11.89 -2.69
C ARG A 270 -18.61 -12.23 -2.85
N VAL A 271 -19.16 -11.85 -3.98
CA VAL A 271 -20.50 -12.26 -4.38
C VAL A 271 -20.33 -13.18 -5.61
N GLY A 272 -20.46 -14.46 -5.37
CA GLY A 272 -20.16 -15.49 -6.38
C GLY A 272 -18.69 -15.50 -6.78
N GLN A 273 -18.43 -15.83 -8.05
CA GLN A 273 -17.07 -15.95 -8.60
C GLN A 273 -16.59 -14.73 -9.38
N HIS A 274 -17.47 -13.75 -9.60
CA HIS A 274 -17.21 -12.64 -10.52
C HIS A 274 -17.23 -11.27 -9.87
N ILE A 275 -17.88 -11.11 -8.72
CA ILE A 275 -18.04 -9.80 -8.07
C ILE A 275 -17.24 -9.77 -6.78
N ASN A 276 -16.50 -8.69 -6.60
CA ASN A 276 -15.77 -8.40 -5.39
C ASN A 276 -16.11 -6.97 -4.93
N ILE A 277 -16.69 -6.83 -3.76
CA ILE A 277 -17.01 -5.53 -3.17
C ILE A 277 -15.93 -5.21 -2.15
N GLY A 278 -15.33 -4.04 -2.26
CA GLY A 278 -14.32 -3.54 -1.33
C GLY A 278 -14.72 -2.21 -0.73
N ALA A 279 -14.43 -2.04 0.54
CA ALA A 279 -14.57 -0.79 1.26
C ALA A 279 -13.31 -0.50 2.07
N ARG A 280 -12.89 0.76 2.10
CA ARG A 280 -11.80 1.27 2.92
C ARG A 280 -12.25 2.53 3.62
N ILE A 281 -11.92 2.65 4.91
CA ILE A 281 -11.94 3.92 5.63
C ILE A 281 -10.55 4.16 6.23
N ARG A 282 -10.08 5.39 6.13
CA ARG A 282 -8.81 5.80 6.73
C ARG A 282 -8.97 7.15 7.40
N THR A 283 -8.40 7.30 8.58
CA THR A 283 -8.40 8.54 9.34
C THR A 283 -7.02 8.83 9.91
N GLY A 284 -6.73 10.08 10.19
CA GLY A 284 -5.47 10.46 10.80
C GLY A 284 -5.53 11.81 11.50
N ALA A 285 -4.59 11.95 12.43
CA ALA A 285 -4.37 13.16 13.20
C ALA A 285 -2.86 13.44 13.34
N THR A 286 -2.46 14.72 13.26
CA THR A 286 -1.11 15.18 13.57
C THR A 286 -1.16 16.36 14.53
N SER A 287 -0.23 16.40 15.47
CA SER A 287 -0.10 17.52 16.40
C SER A 287 0.81 18.64 15.86
N SER A 288 1.40 18.47 14.65
CA SER A 288 2.24 19.48 14.01
C SER A 288 1.40 20.48 13.21
N ASP A 289 1.82 21.74 13.24
CA ASP A 289 1.26 22.82 12.41
C ASP A 289 2.14 23.11 11.17
N LYS A 290 3.25 22.39 11.01
CA LYS A 290 4.18 22.63 9.91
C LYS A 290 3.68 22.01 8.62
N LEU A 291 3.79 22.73 7.50
CA LEU A 291 3.30 22.31 6.19
C LEU A 291 3.76 20.90 5.80
N GLN A 292 5.04 20.56 6.03
CA GLN A 292 5.60 19.25 5.67
C GLN A 292 5.04 18.08 6.48
N ASP A 293 4.42 18.35 7.62
CA ASP A 293 3.90 17.36 8.57
C ASP A 293 2.38 17.19 8.47
N LEU A 294 1.72 18.04 7.71
CA LEU A 294 0.27 17.95 7.46
C LEU A 294 -0.07 16.71 6.64
N PHE A 295 -1.32 16.32 6.68
CA PHE A 295 -1.87 15.39 5.73
C PHE A 295 -2.28 16.10 4.46
N PHE A 296 -2.10 15.41 3.33
CA PHE A 296 -2.54 15.85 2.02
C PHE A 296 -3.45 14.77 1.44
N ILE A 297 -4.63 15.15 1.00
CA ILE A 297 -5.65 14.26 0.42
C ILE A 297 -5.97 14.72 -0.98
N GLY A 298 -6.22 13.75 -1.85
CA GLY A 298 -6.56 13.94 -3.26
C GLY A 298 -5.83 12.96 -4.15
N GLY A 299 -6.15 12.97 -5.44
CA GLY A 299 -5.42 12.26 -6.47
C GLY A 299 -5.59 10.74 -6.46
N LEU A 300 -4.60 10.09 -7.02
CA LEU A 300 -4.64 8.72 -7.51
C LEU A 300 -4.77 7.63 -6.43
N SER A 301 -4.55 7.95 -5.16
CA SER A 301 -4.49 6.93 -4.10
C SER A 301 -5.50 7.12 -2.97
N GLN A 302 -6.20 8.23 -2.95
CA GLN A 302 -7.07 8.60 -1.84
C GLN A 302 -8.46 9.08 -2.26
N LEU A 303 -8.53 10.07 -3.16
CA LEU A 303 -9.78 10.70 -3.60
C LEU A 303 -9.68 11.00 -5.10
N ARG A 304 -10.24 10.13 -5.92
CA ARG A 304 -10.20 10.24 -7.39
C ARG A 304 -10.99 11.47 -7.86
N GLY A 305 -10.61 12.04 -8.99
CA GLY A 305 -11.25 13.23 -9.53
C GLY A 305 -10.64 14.57 -9.09
N TYR A 306 -9.79 14.56 -8.07
CA TYR A 306 -9.09 15.73 -7.53
C TYR A 306 -7.59 15.69 -7.83
N PHE A 307 -6.90 16.82 -7.74
CA PHE A 307 -5.45 16.87 -7.88
C PHE A 307 -4.75 16.12 -6.73
N ASP A 308 -3.55 15.60 -6.99
CA ASP A 308 -2.77 14.89 -5.96
C ASP A 308 -2.39 15.86 -4.83
N GLY A 309 -2.86 15.56 -3.62
CA GLY A 309 -2.66 16.40 -2.45
C GLY A 309 -3.37 17.75 -2.49
N GLN A 310 -4.49 17.87 -3.18
CA GLN A 310 -5.26 19.12 -3.31
C GLN A 310 -5.66 19.69 -1.95
N PHE A 311 -6.13 18.84 -1.05
CA PHE A 311 -6.60 19.23 0.28
C PHE A 311 -5.57 18.92 1.34
N ARG A 312 -5.40 19.83 2.32
CA ARG A 312 -4.44 19.69 3.41
C ARG A 312 -5.04 20.01 4.77
N GLY A 313 -4.53 19.36 5.82
CA GLY A 313 -5.01 19.60 7.18
C GLY A 313 -4.32 18.71 8.21
N LYS A 314 -4.68 18.91 9.47
CA LYS A 314 -4.18 18.17 10.64
C LYS A 314 -4.99 16.92 10.93
N TYR A 315 -6.27 16.94 10.61
CA TYR A 315 -7.25 15.89 10.88
C TYR A 315 -7.95 15.55 9.59
N TYR A 316 -8.13 14.27 9.31
CA TYR A 316 -8.87 13.84 8.13
C TYR A 316 -9.53 12.49 8.33
N TRP A 317 -10.52 12.23 7.52
CA TRP A 317 -10.95 10.89 7.17
C TRP A 317 -11.24 10.82 5.66
N HIS A 318 -11.09 9.65 5.08
CA HIS A 318 -11.57 9.36 3.75
C HIS A 318 -12.12 7.93 3.66
N THR A 319 -13.10 7.73 2.80
CA THR A 319 -13.68 6.43 2.47
C THR A 319 -13.58 6.17 0.97
N ASN A 320 -13.44 4.90 0.62
CA ASN A 320 -13.49 4.43 -0.75
C ASN A 320 -14.31 3.16 -0.79
N ILE A 321 -15.25 3.10 -1.71
CA ILE A 321 -16.09 1.92 -1.95
C ILE A 321 -15.92 1.55 -3.41
N GLU A 322 -15.65 0.27 -3.71
CA GLU A 322 -15.53 -0.25 -5.06
C GLU A 322 -16.34 -1.54 -5.22
N THR A 323 -17.09 -1.62 -6.31
CA THR A 323 -17.63 -2.87 -6.84
C THR A 323 -16.80 -3.26 -8.05
N ARG A 324 -16.11 -4.41 -7.97
CA ARG A 324 -15.22 -4.95 -8.99
C ARG A 324 -15.89 -6.14 -9.64
N ILE A 325 -16.20 -6.06 -10.92
CA ILE A 325 -16.90 -7.10 -11.69
C ILE A 325 -15.90 -7.70 -12.68
N THR A 326 -15.61 -8.99 -12.55
CA THR A 326 -14.77 -9.71 -13.51
C THR A 326 -15.54 -9.90 -14.80
N THR A 327 -15.21 -9.11 -15.82
CA THR A 327 -15.88 -9.11 -17.13
C THR A 327 -15.23 -10.06 -18.12
N ILE A 328 -13.91 -10.17 -18.08
CA ILE A 328 -13.16 -11.11 -18.94
C ILE A 328 -12.16 -11.87 -18.07
N LYS A 329 -12.14 -13.19 -18.24
CA LYS A 329 -11.17 -14.07 -17.58
C LYS A 329 -10.46 -14.93 -18.63
N HIS A 330 -9.19 -14.67 -18.79
CA HIS A 330 -8.29 -15.45 -19.62
C HIS A 330 -7.12 -15.99 -18.78
N SER A 331 -6.41 -16.99 -19.25
CA SER A 331 -5.28 -17.61 -18.52
C SER A 331 -4.10 -16.66 -18.29
N TRP A 332 -3.95 -15.62 -19.11
CA TRP A 332 -2.87 -14.63 -19.03
C TRP A 332 -3.30 -13.29 -18.45
N PHE A 333 -4.56 -12.93 -18.57
CA PHE A 333 -5.09 -11.66 -18.09
C PHE A 333 -6.53 -11.78 -17.61
N VAL A 334 -6.89 -10.87 -16.73
CA VAL A 334 -8.26 -10.68 -16.25
C VAL A 334 -8.60 -9.21 -16.41
N ILE A 335 -9.78 -8.92 -16.93
CA ILE A 335 -10.32 -7.56 -16.97
C ILE A 335 -11.44 -7.48 -15.94
N GLN A 336 -11.37 -6.48 -15.08
CA GLN A 336 -12.44 -6.12 -14.16
C GLN A 336 -12.97 -4.73 -14.50
N SER A 337 -14.29 -4.60 -14.59
CA SER A 337 -15.00 -3.31 -14.60
C SER A 337 -15.25 -2.88 -13.16
N ILE A 338 -15.03 -1.61 -12.88
CA ILE A 338 -15.11 -1.04 -11.54
C ILE A 338 -16.17 0.06 -11.51
N LEU A 339 -17.02 0.06 -10.48
CA LEU A 339 -17.81 1.22 -10.09
C LEU A 339 -17.31 1.66 -8.72
N PHE A 340 -17.18 2.96 -8.50
CA PHE A 340 -16.66 3.46 -7.25
C PHE A 340 -17.33 4.75 -6.76
N PHE A 341 -17.22 4.93 -5.45
CA PHE A 341 -17.54 6.16 -4.73
C PHE A 341 -16.45 6.44 -3.71
N ASP A 342 -15.92 7.67 -3.72
CA ASP A 342 -14.92 8.16 -2.78
C ASP A 342 -15.46 9.38 -2.04
N SER A 343 -15.16 9.51 -0.74
CA SER A 343 -15.50 10.70 0.04
C SER A 343 -14.45 11.00 1.11
N ALA A 344 -14.30 12.26 1.48
CA ALA A 344 -13.32 12.70 2.45
C ALA A 344 -13.72 14.02 3.13
N GLN A 345 -13.22 14.21 4.35
CA GLN A 345 -13.11 15.51 5.01
C GLN A 345 -11.69 15.70 5.52
N ILE A 346 -11.21 16.92 5.50
CA ILE A 346 -9.91 17.29 6.06
C ILE A 346 -10.00 18.70 6.63
N ALA A 347 -9.41 18.91 7.81
CA ALA A 347 -9.50 20.18 8.53
C ALA A 347 -8.27 20.41 9.40
N PHE A 348 -8.09 21.66 9.85
CA PHE A 348 -7.05 22.04 10.81
C PHE A 348 -7.47 21.82 12.26
N SER A 349 -8.75 21.75 12.55
CA SER A 349 -9.32 21.43 13.87
C SER A 349 -10.20 20.17 13.77
N ALA A 350 -10.15 19.32 14.80
CA ALA A 350 -11.03 18.16 14.89
C ALA A 350 -12.52 18.53 14.95
N SER A 351 -12.86 19.69 15.51
CA SER A 351 -14.23 20.19 15.58
C SER A 351 -14.83 20.57 14.21
N GLN A 352 -13.99 20.77 13.20
CA GLN A 352 -14.41 21.05 11.82
C GLN A 352 -14.69 19.78 11.00
N LEU A 353 -14.47 18.59 11.58
CA LEU A 353 -14.88 17.33 10.98
C LEU A 353 -16.29 16.96 11.48
N GLY A 354 -17.12 16.41 10.61
CA GLY A 354 -18.48 15.99 10.91
C GLY A 354 -19.53 16.69 10.05
N ALA A 355 -20.72 16.91 10.60
CA ALA A 355 -21.86 17.42 9.82
C ALA A 355 -21.64 18.84 9.23
N ASP A 356 -20.91 19.68 9.94
CA ASP A 356 -20.63 21.06 9.50
C ASP A 356 -19.35 21.19 8.68
N GLY A 357 -18.61 20.08 8.48
CA GLY A 357 -17.36 20.04 7.72
C GLY A 357 -17.61 19.99 6.21
N GLU A 358 -16.69 20.59 5.44
CA GLU A 358 -16.73 20.48 3.98
C GLU A 358 -16.50 19.04 3.54
N LEU A 359 -17.47 18.48 2.80
CA LEU A 359 -17.43 17.12 2.28
C LEU A 359 -16.97 17.10 0.82
N PHE A 360 -15.83 16.49 0.57
CA PHE A 360 -15.34 16.23 -0.77
C PHE A 360 -15.78 14.84 -1.21
N SER A 361 -16.35 14.70 -2.38
CA SER A 361 -16.78 13.41 -2.89
C SER A 361 -16.61 13.27 -4.39
N SER A 362 -16.42 12.06 -4.84
CA SER A 362 -16.36 11.72 -6.26
C SER A 362 -16.93 10.33 -6.51
N TYR A 363 -17.41 10.12 -7.72
CA TYR A 363 -17.87 8.81 -8.18
C TYR A 363 -17.40 8.56 -9.61
N GLY A 364 -17.47 7.33 -10.03
CA GLY A 364 -17.08 7.01 -11.39
C GLY A 364 -17.01 5.52 -11.67
N PHE A 365 -16.38 5.23 -12.79
CA PHE A 365 -16.15 3.88 -13.24
C PHE A 365 -14.70 3.71 -13.74
N GLY A 366 -14.28 2.47 -13.90
CA GLY A 366 -12.93 2.21 -14.39
C GLY A 366 -12.73 0.76 -14.79
N PHE A 367 -11.51 0.48 -15.21
CA PHE A 367 -11.09 -0.85 -15.62
C PHE A 367 -9.77 -1.24 -14.95
N ARG A 368 -9.63 -2.53 -14.72
CA ARG A 368 -8.41 -3.15 -14.22
C ARG A 368 -7.95 -4.23 -15.19
N LEU A 369 -6.69 -4.18 -15.58
CA LEU A 369 -6.02 -5.26 -16.33
C LEU A 369 -5.08 -5.97 -15.37
N ILE A 370 -5.39 -7.20 -15.02
CA ILE A 370 -4.66 -7.97 -14.01
C ILE A 370 -4.01 -9.17 -14.66
N SER A 371 -2.74 -9.44 -14.40
CA SER A 371 -2.11 -10.71 -14.78
C SER A 371 -2.14 -11.70 -13.62
N PRO A 372 -2.76 -12.86 -13.76
CA PRO A 372 -2.66 -13.92 -12.77
C PRO A 372 -1.27 -14.58 -12.73
N LYS A 373 -0.43 -14.38 -13.74
CA LYS A 373 0.89 -15.00 -13.89
C LYS A 373 2.07 -14.12 -13.50
N ILE A 374 1.86 -12.81 -13.38
CA ILE A 374 2.88 -11.85 -12.98
C ILE A 374 2.55 -11.33 -11.58
N TYR A 375 3.54 -11.28 -10.72
CA TYR A 375 3.36 -10.80 -9.35
C TYR A 375 2.79 -9.38 -9.33
N ARG A 376 1.63 -9.20 -8.70
CA ARG A 376 0.94 -7.91 -8.50
C ARG A 376 0.83 -7.01 -9.74
N PHE A 377 0.95 -7.59 -10.94
CA PHE A 377 0.71 -6.81 -12.15
C PHE A 377 -0.77 -6.46 -12.27
N ASN A 378 -1.04 -5.17 -12.21
CA ASN A 378 -2.38 -4.62 -12.24
C ASN A 378 -2.33 -3.20 -12.81
N GLY A 379 -2.77 -3.05 -14.05
CA GLY A 379 -3.00 -1.74 -14.66
C GLY A 379 -4.41 -1.25 -14.36
N ARG A 380 -4.58 0.04 -14.17
CA ARG A 380 -5.89 0.65 -13.96
C ARG A 380 -6.11 1.91 -14.78
N ILE A 381 -7.36 2.14 -15.15
CA ILE A 381 -7.87 3.37 -15.73
C ILE A 381 -9.14 3.70 -14.95
N ASP A 382 -9.25 4.90 -14.42
CA ASP A 382 -10.42 5.39 -13.70
C ASP A 382 -10.93 6.70 -14.34
N PHE A 383 -12.23 6.77 -14.54
CA PHE A 383 -12.97 7.97 -14.96
C PHE A 383 -13.78 8.45 -13.76
N ALA A 384 -13.42 9.61 -13.25
CA ALA A 384 -13.98 10.16 -12.02
C ALA A 384 -14.67 11.49 -12.27
N HIS A 385 -15.81 11.69 -11.63
CA HIS A 385 -16.48 12.98 -11.51
C HIS A 385 -16.39 13.45 -10.06
N ALA A 386 -15.80 14.62 -9.84
CA ALA A 386 -15.71 15.27 -8.52
C ALA A 386 -16.92 16.19 -8.31
N ASN A 387 -17.56 16.11 -7.13
CA ASN A 387 -18.80 16.85 -6.86
C ASN A 387 -18.56 18.26 -6.32
N SER A 388 -17.60 18.44 -5.44
CA SER A 388 -17.37 19.73 -4.74
C SER A 388 -15.89 19.83 -4.35
N PRO A 389 -15.30 21.02 -4.26
CA PRO A 389 -15.84 22.34 -4.60
C PRO A 389 -15.78 22.66 -6.09
N SER A 390 -14.99 21.91 -6.87
CA SER A 390 -14.91 22.06 -8.32
C SER A 390 -15.56 20.85 -8.98
N GLN A 391 -16.68 21.04 -9.64
CA GLN A 391 -17.26 20.01 -10.51
C GLN A 391 -16.30 19.77 -11.67
N SER A 392 -15.56 18.68 -11.63
CA SER A 392 -14.55 18.37 -12.63
C SER A 392 -14.56 16.89 -13.00
N ASN A 393 -14.25 16.61 -14.25
CA ASN A 393 -14.03 15.27 -14.74
C ASN A 393 -12.52 15.00 -14.82
N ALA A 394 -12.09 13.86 -14.35
CA ALA A 394 -10.69 13.45 -14.42
C ALA A 394 -10.55 12.02 -14.90
N ILE A 395 -9.53 11.80 -15.71
CA ILE A 395 -9.09 10.46 -16.10
C ILE A 395 -7.77 10.20 -15.41
N SER A 396 -7.67 9.07 -14.76
CA SER A 396 -6.43 8.68 -14.08
C SER A 396 -5.96 7.30 -14.49
N PHE A 397 -4.65 7.17 -14.64
CA PHE A 397 -3.97 5.93 -14.95
C PHE A 397 -3.09 5.53 -13.77
N GLY A 398 -2.95 4.25 -13.53
CA GLY A 398 -2.07 3.79 -12.47
C GLY A 398 -1.70 2.33 -12.60
N ALA A 399 -0.64 1.94 -11.91
CA ALA A 399 -0.31 0.56 -11.62
C ALA A 399 -0.81 0.22 -10.22
N GLN A 400 -1.17 -1.04 -9.99
CA GLN A 400 -1.74 -1.59 -8.76
C GLN A 400 -3.24 -1.29 -8.55
N GLN A 401 -3.87 -2.02 -7.63
CA GLN A 401 -5.24 -1.76 -7.18
C GLN A 401 -5.28 -0.42 -6.42
N PHE A 402 -6.46 0.20 -6.39
CA PHE A 402 -6.62 1.48 -5.70
C PHE A 402 -6.45 1.33 -4.18
N PHE A 403 -6.94 0.23 -3.59
CA PHE A 403 -6.73 -0.14 -2.17
C PHE A 403 -6.85 -1.64 -1.92
#